data_474379f856561179dd6170fb11f52298
#
_entry.id   474379f856561179dd6170fb11f52298
#
_cell.length_a   1.000
_cell.length_b   1.000
_cell.length_c   1.000
_cell.angle_alpha   90.00
_cell.angle_beta   90.00
_cell.angle_gamma   90.00
#
_symmetry.space_group_name_H-M   'P 1'
#
loop_
_entity.id
_entity.type
_entity.pdbx_description
1 polymer ?
#
loop_
_entity_poly.entity_id
_entity_poly.type
_entity_poly.pdbx_seq_one_letter_code
_entity_poly.pdbx_strand_id
1 'polypeptide(L)'
;MTSSSDLEQIESRIVSLVKDFAFLHADDSVASSCRPIADMVAKQAVTSSEGGKRLRALLTLDSFRAFASEDVRERDFDALLDLACAVEVFQTGALVHDDIIDDSDLRRGKPSAHRAFSTGTHSEAIGHGLGIMLGDMLATASVDIADKAAPKLTHGSDVVAALLNMHREVEVGQVLDLAVELNPLDDPDELVEASLNVFRWKTASYTTIAPLEFGMLAAGIGKDDARKQALAVGLPLGLAFQLADDLLDVVGSSSNTGKPVGGDIREGKRTVLLADAINAANDTQRRELIDMWEADSRSETQVKRAIELFEQTGAIERSRGRIADLWNKSKTAIETLSLSEYHESLLIEPAHVSCQVFTSKHARDTRPACFPTNIRTGRAFVAQSANLCL
;
A
#
# COMPACT_ATOMS: atom_id res chain seq x y z
N MET A 1 -14.26 7.32 -13.58
CA MET A 1 -13.08 7.62 -14.43
C MET A 1 -12.13 8.46 -13.63
N THR A 2 -11.16 7.84 -13.02
CA THR A 2 -10.02 8.52 -12.36
C THR A 2 -9.28 9.27 -13.46
N SER A 3 -9.34 10.57 -13.45
CA SER A 3 -8.79 11.36 -14.56
C SER A 3 -7.26 11.51 -14.33
N SER A 4 -6.50 11.60 -15.42
CA SER A 4 -5.10 12.08 -15.39
C SER A 4 -4.97 13.36 -14.55
N SER A 5 -6.02 14.17 -14.49
CA SER A 5 -6.19 15.36 -13.66
C SER A 5 -6.18 15.09 -12.15
N ASP A 6 -6.82 14.00 -11.65
CA ASP A 6 -6.83 13.70 -10.22
C ASP A 6 -5.43 13.34 -9.73
N LEU A 7 -4.71 12.52 -10.51
CA LEU A 7 -3.35 12.11 -10.16
C LEU A 7 -2.41 13.33 -10.11
N GLU A 8 -2.48 14.23 -11.09
CA GLU A 8 -1.68 15.45 -11.13
C GLU A 8 -2.00 16.39 -9.96
N GLN A 9 -3.28 16.51 -9.58
CA GLN A 9 -3.72 17.30 -8.42
C GLN A 9 -3.18 16.69 -7.12
N ILE A 10 -3.32 15.37 -6.92
CA ILE A 10 -2.79 14.67 -5.74
C ILE A 10 -1.28 14.88 -5.65
N GLU A 11 -0.53 14.63 -6.72
CA GLU A 11 0.94 14.76 -6.74
C GLU A 11 1.39 16.19 -6.36
N SER A 12 0.81 17.20 -7.01
CA SER A 12 1.17 18.59 -6.72
C SER A 12 0.79 19.00 -5.29
N ARG A 13 -0.36 18.52 -4.81
CA ARG A 13 -0.86 18.84 -3.46
C ARG A 13 -0.01 18.20 -2.37
N ILE A 14 0.39 16.93 -2.52
CA ILE A 14 1.32 16.26 -1.59
C ILE A 14 2.62 17.04 -1.48
N VAL A 15 3.23 17.42 -2.60
CA VAL A 15 4.48 18.19 -2.60
C VAL A 15 4.32 19.52 -1.86
N SER A 16 3.20 20.24 -2.06
CA SER A 16 2.93 21.49 -1.35
C SER A 16 2.79 21.25 0.16
N LEU A 17 1.92 20.32 0.56
CA LEU A 17 1.64 20.05 1.98
C LEU A 17 2.88 19.56 2.73
N VAL A 18 3.69 18.70 2.12
CA VAL A 18 4.94 18.21 2.73
C VAL A 18 5.96 19.35 2.84
N LYS A 19 6.07 20.23 1.85
CA LYS A 19 6.94 21.41 1.94
C LYS A 19 6.51 22.34 3.06
N ASP A 20 5.23 22.64 3.12
CA ASP A 20 4.67 23.56 4.13
C ASP A 20 4.90 23.04 5.56
N PHE A 21 4.94 21.71 5.75
CA PHE A 21 5.18 21.10 7.05
C PHE A 21 6.68 20.92 7.36
N ALA A 22 7.49 20.45 6.41
CA ALA A 22 8.84 19.95 6.69
C ALA A 22 9.91 21.05 6.65
N PHE A 23 9.73 22.14 5.88
CA PHE A 23 10.71 23.20 5.80
C PHE A 23 10.57 24.17 6.98
N LEU A 24 11.73 24.62 7.50
CA LEU A 24 11.78 25.62 8.55
C LEU A 24 11.21 26.95 8.06
N HIS A 25 10.34 27.54 8.88
CA HIS A 25 9.79 28.87 8.65
C HIS A 25 10.80 29.97 9.03
N ALA A 26 10.53 31.21 8.61
CA ALA A 26 11.42 32.34 8.86
C ALA A 26 11.64 32.63 10.35
N ASP A 27 10.64 32.32 11.17
CA ASP A 27 10.65 32.55 12.61
C ASP A 27 11.31 31.42 13.42
N ASP A 28 11.64 30.29 12.76
CA ASP A 28 12.26 29.13 13.41
C ASP A 28 13.72 29.43 13.77
N SER A 29 14.00 29.44 15.06
CA SER A 29 15.34 29.68 15.59
C SER A 29 16.15 28.38 15.59
N VAL A 30 16.98 28.19 14.57
CA VAL A 30 17.89 27.03 14.44
C VAL A 30 19.32 27.52 14.28
N ALA A 31 20.26 26.91 15.01
CA ALA A 31 21.67 27.22 14.88
C ALA A 31 22.13 27.03 13.41
N SER A 32 22.92 27.98 12.90
CA SER A 32 23.37 27.99 11.50
C SER A 32 24.13 26.72 11.10
N SER A 33 24.84 26.09 12.04
CA SER A 33 25.54 24.82 11.84
C SER A 33 24.62 23.62 11.68
N CYS A 34 23.38 23.66 12.21
CA CYS A 34 22.39 22.59 12.11
C CYS A 34 21.45 22.74 10.90
N ARG A 35 21.29 23.95 10.39
CA ARG A 35 20.37 24.27 9.27
C ARG A 35 20.61 23.38 8.02
N PRO A 36 21.84 23.10 7.56
CA PRO A 36 22.04 22.22 6.39
C PRO A 36 21.47 20.82 6.56
N ILE A 37 21.48 20.26 7.76
CA ILE A 37 20.90 18.95 8.04
C ILE A 37 19.37 19.02 8.07
N ALA A 38 18.78 20.05 8.70
CA ALA A 38 17.34 20.27 8.67
C ALA A 38 16.82 20.44 7.23
N ASP A 39 17.51 21.22 6.41
CA ASP A 39 17.19 21.41 4.99
C ASP A 39 17.32 20.09 4.18
N MET A 40 18.29 19.23 4.53
CA MET A 40 18.45 17.91 3.93
C MET A 40 17.27 17.01 4.25
N VAL A 41 16.81 16.98 5.51
CA VAL A 41 15.65 16.20 5.93
C VAL A 41 14.38 16.70 5.22
N ALA A 42 14.15 18.01 5.17
CA ALA A 42 13.00 18.58 4.48
C ALA A 42 12.98 18.27 2.97
N LYS A 43 14.14 18.32 2.30
CA LYS A 43 14.25 17.92 0.90
C LYS A 43 13.97 16.44 0.70
N GLN A 44 14.47 15.59 1.61
CA GLN A 44 14.21 14.15 1.54
C GLN A 44 12.74 13.83 1.80
N ALA A 45 12.05 14.56 2.68
CA ALA A 45 10.60 14.44 2.88
C ALA A 45 9.83 14.60 1.56
N VAL A 46 10.17 15.62 0.78
CA VAL A 46 9.57 15.85 -0.55
C VAL A 46 9.95 14.73 -1.52
N THR A 47 11.24 14.38 -1.60
CA THR A 47 11.74 13.35 -2.52
C THR A 47 11.12 11.98 -2.25
N SER A 48 10.97 11.60 -0.98
CA SER A 48 10.35 10.33 -0.58
C SER A 48 8.84 10.32 -0.85
N SER A 49 8.20 11.51 -0.88
CA SER A 49 6.77 11.67 -1.14
C SER A 49 6.42 11.71 -2.63
N GLU A 50 7.41 11.80 -3.54
CA GLU A 50 7.18 11.81 -4.99
C GLU A 50 6.88 10.42 -5.56
N GLY A 51 6.02 10.37 -6.58
CA GLY A 51 5.72 9.16 -7.36
C GLY A 51 4.83 8.17 -6.63
N GLY A 52 4.52 7.06 -7.31
CA GLY A 52 3.60 6.02 -6.83
C GLY A 52 2.24 6.07 -7.52
N LYS A 53 1.41 5.07 -7.27
CA LYS A 53 0.09 4.92 -7.92
C LYS A 53 -1.02 5.76 -7.27
N ARG A 54 -0.77 6.31 -6.09
CA ARG A 54 -1.74 7.11 -5.30
C ARG A 54 -3.08 6.40 -5.07
N LEU A 55 -3.04 5.09 -4.89
CA LEU A 55 -4.24 4.25 -4.77
C LEU A 55 -5.13 4.66 -3.59
N ARG A 56 -4.53 5.04 -2.47
CA ARG A 56 -5.25 5.42 -1.25
C ARG A 56 -5.99 6.74 -1.43
N ALA A 57 -5.30 7.73 -1.98
CA ALA A 57 -5.90 9.01 -2.30
C ALA A 57 -7.01 8.86 -3.34
N LEU A 58 -6.77 8.11 -4.41
CA LEU A 58 -7.77 7.85 -5.44
C LEU A 58 -8.99 7.13 -4.87
N LEU A 59 -8.80 6.10 -4.06
CA LEU A 59 -9.90 5.37 -3.42
C LEU A 59 -10.71 6.26 -2.45
N THR A 60 -10.04 7.18 -1.74
CA THR A 60 -10.71 8.19 -0.90
C THR A 60 -11.60 9.10 -1.74
N LEU A 61 -11.08 9.63 -2.87
CA LEU A 61 -11.84 10.49 -3.78
C LEU A 61 -13.01 9.73 -4.43
N ASP A 62 -12.78 8.50 -4.87
CA ASP A 62 -13.81 7.70 -5.54
C ASP A 62 -14.90 7.26 -4.56
N SER A 63 -14.54 6.90 -3.31
CA SER A 63 -15.50 6.65 -2.24
C SER A 63 -16.37 7.88 -1.96
N PHE A 64 -15.76 9.05 -1.82
CA PHE A 64 -16.52 10.28 -1.64
C PHE A 64 -17.47 10.56 -2.81
N ARG A 65 -17.00 10.43 -4.05
CA ARG A 65 -17.82 10.62 -5.26
C ARG A 65 -18.99 9.65 -5.33
N ALA A 66 -18.80 8.43 -4.83
CA ALA A 66 -19.84 7.41 -4.82
C ALA A 66 -21.01 7.76 -3.89
N PHE A 67 -20.73 8.43 -2.77
CA PHE A 67 -21.73 8.67 -1.71
C PHE A 67 -22.18 10.13 -1.57
N ALA A 68 -21.36 11.11 -1.95
CA ALA A 68 -21.68 12.52 -1.76
C ALA A 68 -22.71 13.05 -2.77
N SER A 69 -23.60 13.94 -2.30
CA SER A 69 -24.43 14.77 -3.18
C SER A 69 -23.58 15.77 -3.97
N GLU A 70 -24.14 16.33 -5.05
CA GLU A 70 -23.40 17.28 -5.91
C GLU A 70 -22.95 18.53 -5.13
N ASP A 71 -23.83 19.10 -4.31
CA ASP A 71 -23.52 20.25 -3.47
C ASP A 71 -22.36 19.99 -2.48
N VAL A 72 -22.31 18.78 -1.91
CA VAL A 72 -21.24 18.36 -0.99
C VAL A 72 -19.94 18.17 -1.78
N ARG A 73 -20.00 17.58 -2.98
CA ARG A 73 -18.82 17.39 -3.83
C ARG A 73 -18.15 18.72 -4.19
N GLU A 74 -18.95 19.72 -4.58
CA GLU A 74 -18.41 21.04 -4.94
C GLU A 74 -17.84 21.78 -3.73
N ARG A 75 -18.54 21.73 -2.57
CA ARG A 75 -18.15 22.46 -1.37
C ARG A 75 -16.91 21.89 -0.69
N ASP A 76 -16.79 20.55 -0.59
CA ASP A 76 -15.84 19.88 0.29
C ASP A 76 -14.62 19.31 -0.44
N PHE A 77 -14.56 19.39 -1.77
CA PHE A 77 -13.54 18.73 -2.57
C PHE A 77 -12.10 19.09 -2.18
N ASP A 78 -11.80 20.36 -1.94
CA ASP A 78 -10.44 20.80 -1.57
C ASP A 78 -9.99 20.22 -0.22
N ALA A 79 -10.89 20.18 0.76
CA ALA A 79 -10.61 19.60 2.06
C ALA A 79 -10.48 18.08 1.98
N LEU A 80 -11.30 17.44 1.14
CA LEU A 80 -11.19 16.01 0.88
C LEU A 80 -9.87 15.66 0.16
N LEU A 81 -9.44 16.49 -0.78
CA LEU A 81 -8.15 16.30 -1.46
C LEU A 81 -6.98 16.37 -0.45
N ASP A 82 -7.03 17.30 0.50
CA ASP A 82 -6.04 17.37 1.57
C ASP A 82 -6.05 16.10 2.43
N LEU A 83 -7.23 15.62 2.82
CA LEU A 83 -7.40 14.38 3.57
C LEU A 83 -6.86 13.17 2.80
N ALA A 84 -7.16 13.07 1.50
CA ALA A 84 -6.66 12.01 0.62
C ALA A 84 -5.12 12.05 0.54
N CYS A 85 -4.53 13.25 0.46
CA CYS A 85 -3.09 13.46 0.50
C CYS A 85 -2.49 13.06 1.86
N ALA A 86 -3.19 13.32 2.99
CA ALA A 86 -2.73 12.93 4.31
C ALA A 86 -2.44 11.43 4.42
N VAL A 87 -3.27 10.58 3.82
CA VAL A 87 -3.06 9.13 3.82
C VAL A 87 -1.81 8.73 3.01
N GLU A 88 -1.54 9.38 1.89
CA GLU A 88 -0.34 9.14 1.08
C GLU A 88 0.93 9.62 1.80
N VAL A 89 0.83 10.73 2.54
CA VAL A 89 1.94 11.23 3.38
C VAL A 89 2.23 10.25 4.52
N PHE A 90 1.18 9.74 5.18
CA PHE A 90 1.32 8.66 6.17
C PHE A 90 2.02 7.43 5.57
N GLN A 91 1.57 6.97 4.39
CA GLN A 91 2.22 5.86 3.70
C GLN A 91 3.72 6.12 3.49
N THR A 92 4.08 7.35 3.10
CA THR A 92 5.49 7.68 2.90
C THR A 92 6.28 7.55 4.19
N GLY A 93 5.75 8.01 5.32
CA GLY A 93 6.36 7.85 6.64
C GLY A 93 6.52 6.38 7.04
N ALA A 94 5.45 5.58 6.84
CA ALA A 94 5.47 4.14 7.11
C ALA A 94 6.52 3.41 6.26
N LEU A 95 6.63 3.74 4.97
CA LEU A 95 7.65 3.16 4.09
C LEU A 95 9.08 3.57 4.45
N VAL A 96 9.28 4.78 4.98
CA VAL A 96 10.60 5.21 5.48
C VAL A 96 11.03 4.37 6.68
N HIS A 97 10.11 4.08 7.62
CA HIS A 97 10.37 3.20 8.75
C HIS A 97 10.58 1.74 8.31
N ASP A 98 9.74 1.25 7.38
CA ASP A 98 9.83 -0.10 6.82
C ASP A 98 11.19 -0.34 6.15
N ASP A 99 11.67 0.63 5.34
CA ASP A 99 12.99 0.56 4.73
C ASP A 99 14.16 0.46 5.72
N ILE A 100 14.01 1.02 6.93
CA ILE A 100 15.01 0.91 7.99
C ILE A 100 14.93 -0.47 8.65
N ILE A 101 13.72 -0.96 8.90
CA ILE A 101 13.47 -2.25 9.54
C ILE A 101 13.98 -3.39 8.64
N ASP A 102 13.69 -3.31 7.33
CA ASP A 102 14.08 -4.30 6.33
C ASP A 102 15.50 -4.08 5.78
N ASP A 103 16.23 -3.08 6.26
CA ASP A 103 17.57 -2.66 5.76
C ASP A 103 17.60 -2.47 4.23
N SER A 104 16.52 -1.95 3.67
CA SER A 104 16.33 -1.78 2.22
C SER A 104 17.22 -0.69 1.63
N ASP A 105 17.99 -1.00 0.59
CA ASP A 105 18.87 -0.01 -0.06
C ASP A 105 18.12 0.98 -0.95
N LEU A 106 17.03 0.51 -1.58
CA LEU A 106 16.33 1.27 -2.63
C LEU A 106 14.82 1.31 -2.38
N ARG A 107 14.22 2.47 -2.66
CA ARG A 107 12.77 2.67 -2.74
C ARG A 107 12.41 3.39 -4.06
N ARG A 108 11.53 2.81 -4.86
CA ARG A 108 11.13 3.35 -6.18
C ARG A 108 12.32 3.68 -7.10
N GLY A 109 13.35 2.82 -7.09
CA GLY A 109 14.58 3.00 -7.90
C GLY A 109 15.53 4.11 -7.43
N LYS A 110 15.23 4.79 -6.31
CA LYS A 110 16.09 5.77 -5.65
C LYS A 110 16.66 5.16 -4.36
N PRO A 111 17.78 5.67 -3.81
CA PRO A 111 18.19 5.27 -2.46
C PRO A 111 17.07 5.47 -1.45
N SER A 112 16.90 4.52 -0.53
CA SER A 112 16.00 4.69 0.61
C SER A 112 16.42 5.89 1.46
N ALA A 113 15.51 6.45 2.26
CA ALA A 113 15.78 7.70 2.98
C ALA A 113 17.00 7.59 3.91
N HIS A 114 17.10 6.51 4.69
CA HIS A 114 18.23 6.30 5.59
C HIS A 114 19.56 6.13 4.83
N ARG A 115 19.56 5.48 3.66
CA ARG A 115 20.75 5.36 2.79
C ARG A 115 21.16 6.71 2.17
N ALA A 116 20.20 7.51 1.75
CA ALA A 116 20.44 8.87 1.26
C ALA A 116 21.08 9.75 2.35
N PHE A 117 20.55 9.69 3.58
CA PHE A 117 21.13 10.40 4.73
C PHE A 117 22.50 9.87 5.12
N SER A 118 22.72 8.55 5.13
CA SER A 118 24.04 7.96 5.41
C SER A 118 25.10 8.46 4.44
N THR A 119 24.76 8.54 3.16
CA THR A 119 25.63 9.11 2.12
C THR A 119 25.90 10.59 2.36
N GLY A 120 24.85 11.38 2.62
CA GLY A 120 24.94 12.82 2.80
C GLY A 120 25.68 13.26 4.07
N THR A 121 25.65 12.44 5.12
CA THR A 121 26.30 12.70 6.41
C THR A 121 27.62 11.96 6.60
N HIS A 122 27.94 11.03 5.70
CA HIS A 122 29.08 10.09 5.82
C HIS A 122 29.03 9.26 7.13
N SER A 123 27.81 8.93 7.61
CA SER A 123 27.59 8.18 8.86
C SER A 123 26.29 7.36 8.78
N GLU A 124 26.42 6.06 8.86
CA GLU A 124 25.26 5.15 8.86
C GLU A 124 24.37 5.39 10.12
N ALA A 125 24.97 5.54 11.29
CA ALA A 125 24.25 5.77 12.53
C ALA A 125 23.42 7.06 12.49
N ILE A 126 23.97 8.15 11.91
CA ILE A 126 23.23 9.41 11.73
C ILE A 126 22.17 9.22 10.64
N GLY A 127 22.49 8.53 9.56
CA GLY A 127 21.55 8.22 8.49
C GLY A 127 20.30 7.48 8.97
N HIS A 128 20.48 6.43 9.79
CA HIS A 128 19.37 5.72 10.43
C HIS A 128 18.55 6.65 11.36
N GLY A 129 19.24 7.41 12.22
CA GLY A 129 18.56 8.34 13.12
C GLY A 129 17.73 9.41 12.38
N LEU A 130 18.27 9.97 11.30
CA LEU A 130 17.53 10.95 10.46
C LEU A 130 16.38 10.26 9.70
N GLY A 131 16.54 9.01 9.30
CA GLY A 131 15.47 8.22 8.69
C GLY A 131 14.30 8.01 9.65
N ILE A 132 14.57 7.61 10.90
CA ILE A 132 13.55 7.48 11.94
C ILE A 132 12.80 8.81 12.13
N MET A 133 13.54 9.91 12.29
CA MET A 133 12.93 11.24 12.47
C MET A 133 12.13 11.68 11.25
N LEU A 134 12.55 11.34 10.03
CA LEU A 134 11.78 11.63 8.83
C LEU A 134 10.45 10.87 8.81
N GLY A 135 10.44 9.60 9.17
CA GLY A 135 9.22 8.80 9.26
C GLY A 135 8.24 9.40 10.27
N ASP A 136 8.73 9.77 11.48
CA ASP A 136 7.93 10.43 12.52
C ASP A 136 7.37 11.79 12.06
N MET A 137 8.19 12.59 11.37
CA MET A 137 7.76 13.87 10.81
C MET A 137 6.65 13.71 9.78
N LEU A 138 6.73 12.71 8.90
CA LEU A 138 5.71 12.46 7.87
C LEU A 138 4.42 11.89 8.49
N ALA A 139 4.53 11.04 9.50
CA ALA A 139 3.36 10.56 10.25
C ALA A 139 2.66 11.73 10.97
N THR A 140 3.41 12.64 11.59
CA THR A 140 2.87 13.83 12.23
C THR A 140 2.27 14.79 11.18
N ALA A 141 2.91 14.98 10.03
CA ALA A 141 2.40 15.78 8.92
C ALA A 141 1.05 15.26 8.42
N SER A 142 0.87 13.96 8.34
CA SER A 142 -0.42 13.33 7.97
C SER A 142 -1.54 13.76 8.93
N VAL A 143 -1.28 13.75 10.23
CA VAL A 143 -2.25 14.18 11.25
C VAL A 143 -2.54 15.67 11.14
N ASP A 144 -1.51 16.53 11.00
CA ASP A 144 -1.65 17.97 10.85
C ASP A 144 -2.48 18.36 9.60
N ILE A 145 -2.23 17.70 8.48
CA ILE A 145 -2.99 17.91 7.24
C ILE A 145 -4.46 17.54 7.43
N ALA A 146 -4.74 16.40 8.04
CA ALA A 146 -6.12 15.94 8.27
C ALA A 146 -6.84 16.84 9.30
N ASP A 147 -6.17 17.26 10.35
CA ASP A 147 -6.75 18.18 11.36
C ASP A 147 -7.12 19.55 10.74
N LYS A 148 -6.30 20.07 9.85
CA LYS A 148 -6.59 21.30 9.09
C LYS A 148 -7.72 21.16 8.07
N ALA A 149 -7.89 19.97 7.48
CA ALA A 149 -8.96 19.67 6.54
C ALA A 149 -10.31 19.42 7.24
N ALA A 150 -10.28 18.73 8.38
CA ALA A 150 -11.46 18.26 9.11
C ALA A 150 -12.54 19.31 9.40
N PRO A 151 -12.25 20.55 9.82
CA PRO A 151 -13.28 21.56 10.10
C PRO A 151 -14.14 21.96 8.90
N LYS A 152 -13.69 21.62 7.69
CA LYS A 152 -14.38 21.92 6.43
C LYS A 152 -15.24 20.73 5.95
N LEU A 153 -15.16 19.57 6.60
CA LEU A 153 -15.85 18.34 6.24
C LEU A 153 -17.07 18.11 7.15
N THR A 154 -18.11 17.45 6.63
CA THR A 154 -19.38 17.22 7.35
C THR A 154 -19.17 16.47 8.67
N HIS A 155 -18.34 15.43 8.71
CA HIS A 155 -18.02 14.63 9.88
C HIS A 155 -16.52 14.75 10.26
N GLY A 156 -15.99 15.97 10.27
CA GLY A 156 -14.56 16.20 10.42
C GLY A 156 -13.95 15.59 11.69
N SER A 157 -14.62 15.65 12.84
CA SER A 157 -14.13 15.01 14.07
C SER A 157 -14.05 13.48 13.96
N ASP A 158 -15.00 12.85 13.24
CA ASP A 158 -14.99 11.41 13.03
C ASP A 158 -13.90 11.01 12.02
N VAL A 159 -13.63 11.87 11.03
CA VAL A 159 -12.51 11.70 10.09
C VAL A 159 -11.17 11.68 10.82
N VAL A 160 -10.91 12.64 11.72
CA VAL A 160 -9.67 12.67 12.53
C VAL A 160 -9.57 11.43 13.42
N ALA A 161 -10.67 11.05 14.07
CA ALA A 161 -10.72 9.84 14.89
C ALA A 161 -10.43 8.56 14.09
N ALA A 162 -10.99 8.46 12.87
CA ALA A 162 -10.74 7.35 11.96
C ALA A 162 -9.28 7.32 11.48
N LEU A 163 -8.68 8.49 11.19
CA LEU A 163 -7.26 8.59 10.81
C LEU A 163 -6.35 8.12 11.94
N LEU A 164 -6.56 8.58 13.16
CA LEU A 164 -5.77 8.16 14.32
C LEU A 164 -5.93 6.65 14.60
N ASN A 165 -7.13 6.11 14.40
CA ASN A 165 -7.34 4.66 14.50
C ASN A 165 -6.59 3.91 13.39
N MET A 166 -6.57 4.44 12.16
CA MET A 166 -5.80 3.87 11.05
C MET A 166 -4.31 3.83 11.38
N HIS A 167 -3.72 4.93 11.88
CA HIS A 167 -2.32 4.97 12.32
C HIS A 167 -2.05 3.84 13.32
N ARG A 168 -2.85 3.78 14.39
CA ARG A 168 -2.72 2.73 15.41
C ARG A 168 -2.85 1.32 14.82
N GLU A 169 -3.79 1.09 13.88
CA GLU A 169 -3.96 -0.22 13.24
C GLU A 169 -2.69 -0.61 12.46
N VAL A 170 -2.09 0.31 11.71
CA VAL A 170 -0.85 0.05 10.95
C VAL A 170 0.34 -0.21 11.86
N GLU A 171 0.50 0.58 12.93
CA GLU A 171 1.57 0.41 13.91
C GLU A 171 1.49 -0.96 14.61
N VAL A 172 0.28 -1.36 15.03
CA VAL A 172 0.04 -2.72 15.54
C VAL A 172 0.35 -3.76 14.46
N GLY A 173 -0.05 -3.51 13.21
CA GLY A 173 0.24 -4.37 12.07
C GLY A 173 1.74 -4.57 11.84
N GLN A 174 2.54 -3.51 11.99
CA GLN A 174 4.00 -3.59 11.89
C GLN A 174 4.63 -4.43 13.03
N VAL A 175 4.08 -4.31 14.24
CA VAL A 175 4.51 -5.18 15.36
C VAL A 175 4.18 -6.64 15.08
N LEU A 176 2.99 -6.93 14.52
CA LEU A 176 2.59 -8.28 14.16
C LEU A 176 3.42 -8.84 12.99
N ASP A 177 3.82 -8.00 12.04
CA ASP A 177 4.69 -8.38 10.92
C ASP A 177 6.06 -8.88 11.43
N LEU A 178 6.64 -8.15 12.37
CA LEU A 178 7.87 -8.59 13.03
C LEU A 178 7.65 -9.85 13.90
N ALA A 179 6.50 -9.95 14.54
CA ALA A 179 6.19 -11.10 15.40
C ALA A 179 6.00 -12.39 14.60
N VAL A 180 5.41 -12.33 13.40
CA VAL A 180 5.19 -13.52 12.56
C VAL A 180 6.51 -14.16 12.12
N GLU A 181 7.58 -13.39 12.01
CA GLU A 181 8.93 -13.90 11.70
C GLU A 181 9.49 -14.83 12.80
N LEU A 182 8.91 -14.77 14.00
CA LEU A 182 9.30 -15.64 15.14
C LEU A 182 8.42 -16.89 15.24
N ASN A 183 7.36 -17.02 14.44
CA ASN A 183 6.47 -18.18 14.52
C ASN A 183 7.21 -19.45 14.05
N PRO A 184 7.04 -20.59 14.72
CA PRO A 184 7.57 -21.86 14.24
C PRO A 184 6.92 -22.24 12.88
N LEU A 185 7.67 -23.01 12.06
CA LEU A 185 7.21 -23.45 10.74
C LEU A 185 6.55 -24.82 10.76
N ASP A 186 6.33 -25.42 11.92
CA ASP A 186 5.73 -26.75 12.11
C ASP A 186 4.19 -26.70 12.10
N ASP A 187 3.58 -25.54 12.28
CA ASP A 187 2.13 -25.31 12.13
C ASP A 187 1.83 -24.32 10.99
N PRO A 188 1.74 -24.81 9.73
CA PRO A 188 1.50 -23.96 8.59
C PRO A 188 0.08 -23.36 8.56
N ASP A 189 -0.91 -23.96 9.20
CA ASP A 189 -2.27 -23.42 9.24
C ASP A 189 -2.31 -22.18 10.18
N GLU A 190 -1.66 -22.25 11.35
CA GLU A 190 -1.46 -21.10 12.23
C GLU A 190 -0.68 -19.98 11.50
N LEU A 191 0.34 -20.33 10.73
CA LEU A 191 1.12 -19.37 9.97
C LEU A 191 0.27 -18.65 8.89
N VAL A 192 -0.65 -19.35 8.21
CA VAL A 192 -1.61 -18.70 7.28
C VAL A 192 -2.47 -17.69 8.02
N GLU A 193 -3.02 -18.08 9.19
CA GLU A 193 -3.88 -17.20 9.99
C GLU A 193 -3.12 -15.96 10.47
N ALA A 194 -1.92 -16.15 11.01
CA ALA A 194 -1.04 -15.07 11.47
C ALA A 194 -0.68 -14.09 10.34
N SER A 195 -0.29 -14.61 9.16
CA SER A 195 0.06 -13.76 8.01
C SER A 195 -1.15 -12.98 7.50
N LEU A 196 -2.33 -13.61 7.39
CA LEU A 196 -3.57 -12.90 7.02
C LEU A 196 -3.97 -11.86 8.06
N ASN A 197 -3.65 -12.08 9.33
CA ASN A 197 -3.87 -11.11 10.41
C ASN A 197 -2.93 -9.89 10.25
N VAL A 198 -1.66 -10.11 9.93
CA VAL A 198 -0.74 -9.02 9.54
C VAL A 198 -1.33 -8.19 8.40
N PHE A 199 -1.79 -8.83 7.32
CA PHE A 199 -2.38 -8.13 6.18
C PHE A 199 -3.61 -7.30 6.56
N ARG A 200 -4.45 -7.82 7.48
CA ARG A 200 -5.59 -7.08 8.04
C ARG A 200 -5.15 -5.78 8.71
N TRP A 201 -4.13 -5.84 9.58
CA TRP A 201 -3.70 -4.73 10.40
C TRP A 201 -2.72 -3.79 9.68
N LYS A 202 -1.68 -4.33 9.06
CA LYS A 202 -0.64 -3.56 8.38
C LYS A 202 -1.12 -2.99 7.04
N THR A 203 -1.76 -3.81 6.18
CA THR A 203 -2.05 -3.41 4.79
C THR A 203 -3.49 -2.97 4.55
N ALA A 204 -4.48 -3.80 4.89
CA ALA A 204 -5.89 -3.51 4.58
C ALA A 204 -6.40 -2.26 5.31
N SER A 205 -5.94 -2.02 6.55
CA SER A 205 -6.36 -0.89 7.37
C SER A 205 -6.19 0.45 6.64
N TYR A 206 -5.03 0.73 6.08
CA TYR A 206 -4.72 2.03 5.48
C TYR A 206 -4.77 2.05 3.95
N THR A 207 -4.75 0.86 3.30
CA THR A 207 -4.78 0.79 1.84
C THR A 207 -6.20 0.83 1.30
N THR A 208 -7.15 0.24 2.00
CA THR A 208 -8.52 0.07 1.50
C THR A 208 -9.60 0.49 2.51
N ILE A 209 -9.50 0.06 3.78
CA ILE A 209 -10.56 0.31 4.76
C ILE A 209 -10.65 1.80 5.08
N ALA A 210 -9.57 2.43 5.52
CA ALA A 210 -9.59 3.85 5.91
C ALA A 210 -9.89 4.78 4.72
N PRO A 211 -9.33 4.61 3.51
CA PRO A 211 -9.71 5.40 2.36
C PRO A 211 -11.21 5.37 2.04
N LEU A 212 -11.84 4.19 2.10
CA LEU A 212 -13.28 4.06 1.92
C LEU A 212 -14.05 4.77 3.03
N GLU A 213 -13.66 4.56 4.30
CA GLU A 213 -14.29 5.19 5.47
C GLU A 213 -14.19 6.72 5.41
N PHE A 214 -13.04 7.28 5.02
CA PHE A 214 -12.85 8.72 4.88
C PHE A 214 -13.76 9.34 3.83
N GLY A 215 -13.84 8.72 2.66
CA GLY A 215 -14.76 9.18 1.61
C GLY A 215 -16.22 9.15 2.04
N MET A 216 -16.66 8.09 2.72
CA MET A 216 -18.01 7.96 3.26
C MET A 216 -18.31 8.99 4.34
N LEU A 217 -17.40 9.19 5.32
CA LEU A 217 -17.56 10.19 6.38
C LEU A 217 -17.65 11.61 5.79
N ALA A 218 -16.76 11.95 4.88
CA ALA A 218 -16.78 13.25 4.21
C ALA A 218 -18.05 13.46 3.38
N ALA A 219 -18.61 12.39 2.81
CA ALA A 219 -19.89 12.41 2.10
C ALA A 219 -21.12 12.55 3.01
N GLY A 220 -20.94 12.50 4.33
CA GLY A 220 -22.03 12.64 5.31
C GLY A 220 -22.63 11.33 5.79
N ILE A 221 -22.04 10.18 5.50
CA ILE A 221 -22.43 8.89 6.07
C ILE A 221 -22.02 8.86 7.55
N GLY A 222 -22.93 8.41 8.41
CA GLY A 222 -22.66 8.33 9.85
C GLY A 222 -21.53 7.35 10.19
N LYS A 223 -20.78 7.63 11.25
CA LYS A 223 -19.55 6.92 11.65
C LYS A 223 -19.69 5.39 11.67
N ASP A 224 -20.74 4.88 12.33
CA ASP A 224 -20.89 3.42 12.50
C ASP A 224 -21.19 2.72 11.16
N ASP A 225 -22.02 3.36 10.31
CA ASP A 225 -22.35 2.84 8.99
C ASP A 225 -21.14 2.95 8.04
N ALA A 226 -20.41 4.07 8.06
CA ALA A 226 -19.20 4.26 7.29
C ALA A 226 -18.15 3.18 7.63
N ARG A 227 -17.87 2.98 8.92
CA ARG A 227 -16.92 1.95 9.37
C ARG A 227 -17.38 0.53 9.00
N LYS A 228 -18.65 0.22 9.18
CA LYS A 228 -19.23 -1.09 8.83
C LYS A 228 -19.11 -1.39 7.34
N GLN A 229 -19.49 -0.43 6.49
CA GLN A 229 -19.42 -0.58 5.04
C GLN A 229 -17.99 -0.62 4.54
N ALA A 230 -17.11 0.25 5.06
CA ALA A 230 -15.69 0.26 4.73
C ALA A 230 -15.01 -1.07 5.10
N LEU A 231 -15.35 -1.68 6.23
CA LEU A 231 -14.86 -3.01 6.60
C LEU A 231 -15.39 -4.10 5.67
N ALA A 232 -16.67 -4.07 5.33
CA ALA A 232 -17.28 -5.10 4.47
C ALA A 232 -16.65 -5.13 3.07
N VAL A 233 -16.35 -3.96 2.51
CA VAL A 233 -15.74 -3.83 1.18
C VAL A 233 -14.21 -3.89 1.27
N GLY A 234 -13.62 -3.12 2.17
CA GLY A 234 -12.19 -2.84 2.21
C GLY A 234 -11.36 -3.99 2.78
N LEU A 235 -11.87 -4.75 3.75
CA LEU A 235 -11.10 -5.85 4.32
C LEU A 235 -10.78 -6.95 3.29
N PRO A 236 -11.75 -7.55 2.60
CA PRO A 236 -11.43 -8.55 1.59
C PRO A 236 -10.59 -7.97 0.44
N LEU A 237 -10.82 -6.71 0.05
CA LEU A 237 -10.04 -6.06 -0.98
C LEU A 237 -8.57 -5.88 -0.57
N GLY A 238 -8.31 -5.43 0.65
CA GLY A 238 -6.95 -5.23 1.16
C GLY A 238 -6.17 -6.53 1.34
N LEU A 239 -6.85 -7.60 1.78
CA LEU A 239 -6.25 -8.94 1.84
C LEU A 239 -5.90 -9.45 0.44
N ALA A 240 -6.81 -9.28 -0.54
CA ALA A 240 -6.55 -9.66 -1.93
C ALA A 240 -5.38 -8.85 -2.51
N PHE A 241 -5.29 -7.57 -2.20
CA PHE A 241 -4.21 -6.69 -2.63
C PHE A 241 -2.84 -7.18 -2.14
N GLN A 242 -2.70 -7.49 -0.83
CA GLN A 242 -1.43 -7.96 -0.28
C GLN A 242 -1.04 -9.35 -0.80
N LEU A 243 -2.00 -10.28 -0.87
CA LEU A 243 -1.75 -11.59 -1.49
C LEU A 243 -1.30 -11.47 -2.95
N ALA A 244 -1.83 -10.48 -3.68
CA ALA A 244 -1.42 -10.22 -5.05
C ALA A 244 -0.01 -9.64 -5.13
N ASP A 245 0.38 -8.78 -4.19
CA ASP A 245 1.73 -8.21 -4.09
C ASP A 245 2.77 -9.29 -3.77
N ASP A 246 2.52 -10.14 -2.77
CA ASP A 246 3.37 -11.29 -2.42
C ASP A 246 3.51 -12.27 -3.61
N LEU A 247 2.40 -12.52 -4.32
CA LEU A 247 2.41 -13.39 -5.49
C LEU A 247 3.23 -12.76 -6.64
N LEU A 248 3.16 -11.45 -6.81
CA LEU A 248 3.92 -10.72 -7.83
C LEU A 248 5.42 -10.80 -7.59
N ASP A 249 5.85 -10.79 -6.33
CA ASP A 249 7.26 -10.97 -5.98
C ASP A 249 7.80 -12.34 -6.46
N VAL A 250 6.96 -13.36 -6.51
CA VAL A 250 7.35 -14.72 -6.91
C VAL A 250 7.19 -14.98 -8.41
N VAL A 251 6.05 -14.54 -9.02
CA VAL A 251 5.73 -14.85 -10.44
C VAL A 251 6.00 -13.70 -11.40
N GLY A 252 6.33 -12.52 -10.88
CA GLY A 252 6.64 -11.34 -11.67
C GLY A 252 7.91 -11.50 -12.50
N SER A 253 8.13 -10.57 -13.42
CA SER A 253 9.42 -10.43 -14.10
C SER A 253 10.10 -9.15 -13.61
N SER A 254 11.41 -9.19 -13.46
CA SER A 254 12.20 -8.00 -13.07
C SER A 254 12.00 -6.80 -14.00
N SER A 255 11.61 -7.05 -15.26
CA SER A 255 11.24 -6.00 -16.23
C SER A 255 9.90 -5.32 -15.89
N ASN A 256 9.01 -5.99 -15.16
CA ASN A 256 7.69 -5.47 -14.80
C ASN A 256 7.65 -4.89 -13.38
N THR A 257 8.49 -5.40 -12.48
CA THR A 257 8.48 -5.01 -11.06
C THR A 257 9.59 -4.01 -10.71
N GLY A 258 10.61 -3.87 -11.55
CA GLY A 258 11.78 -3.04 -11.24
C GLY A 258 12.67 -3.59 -10.11
N LYS A 259 12.27 -4.72 -9.48
CA LYS A 259 13.00 -5.42 -8.43
C LYS A 259 13.39 -6.83 -8.89
N PRO A 260 14.46 -7.42 -8.34
CA PRO A 260 14.75 -8.85 -8.53
C PRO A 260 13.59 -9.69 -7.97
N VAL A 261 13.18 -10.71 -8.70
CA VAL A 261 12.15 -11.68 -8.27
C VAL A 261 12.59 -12.41 -7.00
N GLY A 262 11.68 -12.63 -6.06
CA GLY A 262 11.93 -13.38 -4.83
C GLY A 262 12.58 -12.55 -3.71
N GLY A 263 12.25 -11.26 -3.61
CA GLY A 263 12.68 -10.37 -2.54
C GLY A 263 12.27 -10.90 -1.16
N ASP A 264 10.99 -11.21 -0.98
CA ASP A 264 10.45 -11.77 0.27
C ASP A 264 11.11 -13.10 0.66
N ILE A 265 11.46 -13.93 -0.33
CA ILE A 265 12.18 -15.17 -0.09
C ILE A 265 13.61 -14.89 0.39
N ARG A 266 14.33 -13.92 -0.20
CA ARG A 266 15.69 -13.54 0.24
C ARG A 266 15.68 -13.02 1.66
N GLU A 267 14.72 -12.19 1.99
CA GLU A 267 14.52 -11.64 3.33
C GLU A 267 14.07 -12.72 4.33
N GLY A 268 13.44 -13.81 3.86
CA GLY A 268 12.95 -14.91 4.69
C GLY A 268 11.58 -14.64 5.29
N LYS A 269 10.80 -13.75 4.65
CA LYS A 269 9.45 -13.42 5.12
C LYS A 269 8.55 -14.65 5.18
N ARG A 270 7.84 -14.77 6.28
CA ARG A 270 6.90 -15.88 6.53
C ARG A 270 5.53 -15.56 5.97
N THR A 271 5.41 -15.72 4.65
CA THR A 271 4.20 -15.37 3.88
C THR A 271 3.18 -16.51 3.83
N VAL A 272 1.95 -16.19 3.41
CA VAL A 272 0.91 -17.19 3.10
C VAL A 272 1.37 -18.18 2.03
N LEU A 273 2.19 -17.75 1.05
CA LEU A 273 2.76 -18.65 0.03
C LEU A 273 3.66 -19.71 0.63
N LEU A 274 4.53 -19.32 1.57
CA LEU A 274 5.38 -20.26 2.29
C LEU A 274 4.54 -21.26 3.10
N ALA A 275 3.59 -20.77 3.87
CA ALA A 275 2.73 -21.61 4.70
C ALA A 275 1.92 -22.62 3.86
N ASP A 276 1.31 -22.16 2.76
CA ASP A 276 0.59 -23.02 1.82
C ASP A 276 1.51 -24.07 1.15
N ALA A 277 2.77 -23.71 0.87
CA ALA A 277 3.73 -24.62 0.31
C ALA A 277 4.16 -25.70 1.32
N ILE A 278 4.47 -25.32 2.54
CA ILE A 278 4.82 -26.24 3.63
C ILE A 278 3.66 -27.22 3.90
N ASN A 279 2.43 -26.72 3.93
CA ASN A 279 1.23 -27.51 4.19
C ASN A 279 1.01 -28.60 3.14
N ALA A 280 1.23 -28.29 1.86
CA ALA A 280 1.01 -29.22 0.75
C ALA A 280 2.25 -30.07 0.36
N ALA A 281 3.41 -29.78 0.94
CA ALA A 281 4.67 -30.44 0.63
C ALA A 281 4.74 -31.88 1.16
N ASN A 282 5.42 -32.76 0.44
CA ASN A 282 5.85 -34.05 0.98
C ASN A 282 6.99 -33.83 2.01
N ASP A 283 7.35 -34.88 2.76
CA ASP A 283 8.33 -34.81 3.87
C ASP A 283 9.70 -34.26 3.44
N THR A 284 10.13 -34.51 2.22
CA THR A 284 11.40 -34.04 1.69
C THR A 284 11.33 -32.56 1.32
N GLN A 285 10.29 -32.16 0.61
CA GLN A 285 10.05 -30.77 0.23
C GLN A 285 9.81 -29.89 1.46
N ARG A 286 9.06 -30.39 2.45
CA ARG A 286 8.79 -29.69 3.70
C ARG A 286 10.08 -29.38 4.46
N ARG A 287 10.94 -30.39 4.63
CA ARG A 287 12.25 -30.20 5.28
C ARG A 287 13.11 -29.19 4.51
N GLU A 288 13.15 -29.29 3.18
CA GLU A 288 13.91 -28.38 2.34
C GLU A 288 13.44 -26.92 2.48
N LEU A 289 12.11 -26.67 2.54
CA LEU A 289 11.54 -25.35 2.79
C LEU A 289 11.90 -24.84 4.19
N ILE A 290 11.69 -25.66 5.23
CA ILE A 290 11.97 -25.27 6.61
C ILE A 290 13.46 -24.93 6.76
N ASP A 291 14.36 -25.81 6.30
CA ASP A 291 15.82 -25.59 6.38
C ASP A 291 16.24 -24.29 5.68
N MET A 292 15.59 -23.91 4.54
CA MET A 292 15.87 -22.66 3.86
C MET A 292 15.41 -21.42 4.67
N TRP A 293 14.26 -21.49 5.37
CA TRP A 293 13.71 -20.35 6.11
C TRP A 293 14.32 -20.21 7.51
N GLU A 294 14.87 -21.28 8.08
CA GLU A 294 15.61 -21.22 9.33
C GLU A 294 17.08 -20.77 9.14
N ALA A 295 17.57 -20.71 7.92
CA ALA A 295 18.90 -20.19 7.62
C ALA A 295 18.96 -18.65 7.72
N ASP A 296 20.10 -18.10 8.13
CA ASP A 296 20.31 -16.65 8.26
C ASP A 296 20.18 -15.90 6.91
N SER A 297 20.47 -16.56 5.79
CA SER A 297 20.40 -15.98 4.46
C SER A 297 20.08 -17.01 3.39
N ARG A 298 19.55 -16.58 2.27
CA ARG A 298 19.18 -17.42 1.12
C ARG A 298 19.91 -16.97 -0.13
N SER A 299 20.64 -17.92 -0.73
CA SER A 299 21.32 -17.71 -2.02
C SER A 299 20.31 -17.65 -3.18
N GLU A 300 20.70 -17.07 -4.31
CA GLU A 300 19.88 -17.02 -5.54
C GLU A 300 19.46 -18.42 -6.03
N THR A 301 20.24 -19.45 -5.76
CA THR A 301 19.89 -20.83 -6.08
C THR A 301 18.75 -21.33 -5.18
N GLN A 302 18.78 -20.98 -3.89
CA GLN A 302 17.72 -21.33 -2.95
C GLN A 302 16.44 -20.54 -3.23
N VAL A 303 16.53 -19.26 -3.60
CA VAL A 303 15.37 -18.47 -4.04
C VAL A 303 14.68 -19.12 -5.23
N LYS A 304 15.43 -19.49 -6.27
CA LYS A 304 14.87 -20.20 -7.43
C LYS A 304 14.23 -21.53 -7.03
N ARG A 305 14.90 -22.27 -6.15
CA ARG A 305 14.38 -23.56 -5.66
C ARG A 305 13.11 -23.41 -4.85
N ALA A 306 13.00 -22.39 -4.02
CA ALA A 306 11.78 -22.08 -3.27
C ALA A 306 10.60 -21.77 -4.23
N ILE A 307 10.84 -20.97 -5.28
CA ILE A 307 9.82 -20.67 -6.30
C ILE A 307 9.35 -21.97 -7.00
N GLU A 308 10.28 -22.86 -7.38
CA GLU A 308 9.92 -24.17 -7.95
C GLU A 308 9.07 -25.00 -6.98
N LEU A 309 9.38 -24.96 -5.68
CA LEU A 309 8.61 -25.66 -4.65
C LEU A 309 7.21 -25.05 -4.49
N PHE A 310 7.07 -23.73 -4.55
CA PHE A 310 5.76 -23.07 -4.54
C PHE A 310 4.90 -23.45 -5.73
N GLU A 311 5.50 -23.63 -6.92
CA GLU A 311 4.79 -24.15 -8.09
C GLU A 311 4.40 -25.64 -7.90
N GLN A 312 5.35 -26.49 -7.50
CA GLN A 312 5.15 -27.94 -7.36
C GLN A 312 4.11 -28.32 -6.30
N THR A 313 4.06 -27.56 -5.20
CA THR A 313 3.08 -27.76 -4.12
C THR A 313 1.71 -27.15 -4.42
N GLY A 314 1.58 -26.36 -5.50
CA GLY A 314 0.36 -25.66 -5.86
C GLY A 314 0.05 -24.43 -4.99
N ALA A 315 1.01 -23.92 -4.21
CA ALA A 315 0.83 -22.73 -3.37
C ALA A 315 0.45 -21.49 -4.21
N ILE A 316 1.08 -21.32 -5.38
CA ILE A 316 0.79 -20.24 -6.32
C ILE A 316 -0.68 -20.28 -6.78
N GLU A 317 -1.19 -21.43 -7.19
CA GLU A 317 -2.59 -21.56 -7.63
C GLU A 317 -3.58 -21.39 -6.48
N ARG A 318 -3.22 -21.82 -5.28
CA ARG A 318 -4.02 -21.61 -4.08
C ARG A 318 -4.12 -20.13 -3.72
N SER A 319 -3.01 -19.38 -3.82
CA SER A 319 -3.01 -17.92 -3.64
C SER A 319 -3.87 -17.22 -4.68
N ARG A 320 -3.81 -17.60 -5.96
CA ARG A 320 -4.69 -17.07 -7.02
C ARG A 320 -6.18 -17.30 -6.71
N GLY A 321 -6.52 -18.50 -6.27
CA GLY A 321 -7.89 -18.84 -5.85
C GLY A 321 -8.35 -17.95 -4.69
N ARG A 322 -7.51 -17.80 -3.67
CA ARG A 322 -7.81 -16.95 -2.49
C ARG A 322 -8.00 -15.48 -2.87
N ILE A 323 -7.16 -14.95 -3.77
CA ILE A 323 -7.31 -13.58 -4.32
C ILE A 323 -8.66 -13.43 -5.03
N ALA A 324 -9.03 -14.39 -5.90
CA ALA A 324 -10.29 -14.34 -6.64
C ALA A 324 -11.51 -14.39 -5.70
N ASP A 325 -11.49 -15.24 -4.68
CA ASP A 325 -12.56 -15.36 -3.69
C ASP A 325 -12.72 -14.08 -2.86
N LEU A 326 -11.62 -13.48 -2.42
CA LEU A 326 -11.61 -12.23 -1.66
C LEU A 326 -12.11 -11.06 -2.53
N TRP A 327 -11.68 -11.00 -3.79
CA TRP A 327 -12.20 -10.02 -4.74
C TRP A 327 -13.72 -10.15 -4.93
N ASN A 328 -14.24 -11.37 -5.13
CA ASN A 328 -15.67 -11.61 -5.26
C ASN A 328 -16.45 -11.21 -3.99
N LYS A 329 -15.89 -11.45 -2.80
CA LYS A 329 -16.48 -10.98 -1.53
C LYS A 329 -16.58 -9.47 -1.47
N SER A 330 -15.51 -8.76 -1.85
CA SER A 330 -15.52 -7.29 -1.90
C SER A 330 -16.56 -6.77 -2.90
N LYS A 331 -16.60 -7.34 -4.11
CA LYS A 331 -17.57 -6.99 -5.15
C LYS A 331 -19.02 -7.19 -4.66
N THR A 332 -19.31 -8.34 -4.07
CA THR A 332 -20.64 -8.60 -3.50
C THR A 332 -20.98 -7.59 -2.40
N ALA A 333 -20.02 -7.19 -1.57
CA ALA A 333 -20.26 -6.15 -0.57
C ALA A 333 -20.58 -4.79 -1.21
N ILE A 334 -19.90 -4.40 -2.31
CA ILE A 334 -20.23 -3.17 -3.06
C ILE A 334 -21.67 -3.22 -3.60
N GLU A 335 -22.09 -4.33 -4.19
CA GLU A 335 -23.45 -4.53 -4.71
C GLU A 335 -24.53 -4.34 -3.63
N THR A 336 -24.21 -4.57 -2.35
CA THR A 336 -25.14 -4.32 -1.22
C THR A 336 -25.26 -2.86 -0.81
N LEU A 337 -24.40 -1.96 -1.30
CA LEU A 337 -24.40 -0.54 -0.92
C LEU A 337 -25.54 0.26 -1.58
N SER A 338 -26.31 -0.36 -2.48
CA SER A 338 -27.44 0.27 -3.18
C SER A 338 -27.07 1.55 -3.94
N LEU A 339 -25.89 1.56 -4.51
CA LEU A 339 -25.38 2.64 -5.36
C LEU A 339 -25.95 2.51 -6.79
N SER A 340 -25.84 3.58 -7.60
CA SER A 340 -26.05 3.45 -9.04
C SER A 340 -24.91 2.68 -9.71
N GLU A 341 -25.15 2.05 -10.86
CA GLU A 341 -24.11 1.35 -11.64
C GLU A 341 -22.85 2.23 -11.86
N TYR A 342 -23.03 3.52 -12.10
CA TYR A 342 -21.91 4.45 -12.23
C TYR A 342 -21.12 4.59 -10.92
N HIS A 343 -21.81 4.74 -9.78
CA HIS A 343 -21.16 4.88 -8.48
C HIS A 343 -20.50 3.57 -8.00
N GLU A 344 -21.09 2.42 -8.31
CA GLU A 344 -20.45 1.12 -8.10
C GLU A 344 -19.16 0.99 -8.90
N SER A 345 -19.15 1.43 -10.17
CA SER A 345 -17.96 1.37 -11.03
C SER A 345 -16.80 2.18 -10.47
N LEU A 346 -17.04 3.30 -9.77
CA LEU A 346 -16.00 4.10 -9.12
C LEU A 346 -15.24 3.29 -8.04
N LEU A 347 -15.92 2.37 -7.37
CA LEU A 347 -15.30 1.52 -6.34
C LEU A 347 -14.68 0.24 -6.94
N ILE A 348 -15.25 -0.27 -8.04
CA ILE A 348 -14.82 -1.53 -8.67
C ILE A 348 -13.60 -1.34 -9.57
N GLU A 349 -13.55 -0.30 -10.41
CA GLU A 349 -12.50 -0.13 -11.41
C GLU A 349 -11.08 0.01 -10.81
N PRO A 350 -10.84 0.86 -9.80
CA PRO A 350 -9.52 0.99 -9.17
C PRO A 350 -9.08 -0.30 -8.48
N ALA A 351 -10.03 -0.97 -7.82
CA ALA A 351 -9.80 -2.21 -7.12
C ALA A 351 -9.49 -3.37 -8.08
N HIS A 352 -10.18 -3.43 -9.22
CA HIS A 352 -9.99 -4.44 -10.24
C HIS A 352 -8.61 -4.35 -10.91
N VAL A 353 -8.11 -3.15 -11.21
CA VAL A 353 -6.77 -2.94 -11.78
C VAL A 353 -5.68 -3.50 -10.85
N SER A 354 -5.86 -3.39 -9.55
CA SER A 354 -4.92 -3.91 -8.56
C SER A 354 -4.91 -5.46 -8.47
N CYS A 355 -6.03 -6.12 -8.79
CA CYS A 355 -6.20 -7.58 -8.68
C CYS A 355 -6.19 -8.34 -10.01
N GLN A 356 -6.35 -7.65 -11.16
CA GLN A 356 -6.53 -8.28 -12.49
C GLN A 356 -5.33 -9.08 -12.99
N VAL A 357 -4.12 -8.71 -12.60
CA VAL A 357 -2.89 -9.37 -13.07
C VAL A 357 -2.88 -10.87 -12.74
N PHE A 358 -3.70 -11.32 -11.79
CA PHE A 358 -3.67 -12.67 -11.24
C PHE A 358 -4.89 -13.54 -11.55
N THR A 359 -6.00 -12.96 -12.01
CA THR A 359 -7.24 -13.71 -12.26
C THR A 359 -7.34 -14.33 -13.66
N SER A 360 -6.46 -13.97 -14.60
CA SER A 360 -6.47 -14.53 -15.95
C SER A 360 -5.64 -15.80 -16.03
N LYS A 361 -6.26 -16.93 -16.43
CA LYS A 361 -5.64 -18.23 -16.67
C LYS A 361 -4.55 -18.25 -17.77
N HIS A 362 -4.20 -17.11 -18.40
CA HIS A 362 -3.38 -17.02 -19.61
C HIS A 362 -2.12 -16.14 -19.46
N ALA A 363 -1.53 -16.05 -18.27
CA ALA A 363 -0.29 -15.28 -18.09
C ALA A 363 0.97 -15.89 -18.72
N ARG A 364 0.89 -17.03 -19.43
CA ARG A 364 2.05 -17.62 -20.14
C ARG A 364 2.16 -17.23 -21.61
N ASP A 365 1.14 -16.62 -22.22
CA ASP A 365 1.13 -16.28 -23.65
C ASP A 365 0.16 -15.13 -23.93
N THR A 366 0.60 -13.90 -23.80
CA THR A 366 0.01 -12.82 -24.59
C THR A 366 0.97 -11.65 -24.76
N ARG A 367 1.47 -11.49 -25.97
CA ARG A 367 1.65 -10.18 -26.58
C ARG A 367 0.35 -9.38 -26.37
N PRO A 368 0.39 -8.06 -26.15
CA PRO A 368 -0.84 -7.30 -25.96
C PRO A 368 -1.78 -7.53 -27.14
N ALA A 369 -2.90 -8.18 -26.89
CA ALA A 369 -3.96 -8.31 -27.87
C ALA A 369 -4.54 -6.92 -28.12
N CYS A 370 -4.41 -6.46 -29.36
CA CYS A 370 -5.18 -5.32 -29.87
C CYS A 370 -6.66 -5.63 -29.68
N PHE A 371 -7.34 -4.89 -28.82
CA PHE A 371 -8.79 -4.92 -28.74
C PHE A 371 -9.39 -4.31 -30.01
N PRO A 372 -10.43 -4.88 -30.60
CA PRO A 372 -11.11 -4.30 -31.73
C PRO A 372 -11.76 -2.97 -31.32
N THR A 373 -11.35 -1.92 -32.00
CA THR A 373 -11.95 -0.59 -31.94
C THR A 373 -13.38 -0.64 -32.47
N ASN A 374 -14.38 -0.72 -31.57
CA ASN A 374 -15.74 -0.26 -31.87
C ASN A 374 -16.55 -0.07 -30.58
N ILE A 375 -16.22 0.94 -29.81
CA ILE A 375 -17.18 1.72 -29.02
C ILE A 375 -16.69 3.16 -29.12
N ARG A 376 -17.45 3.98 -29.82
CA ARG A 376 -17.28 5.44 -29.86
C ARG A 376 -17.53 5.96 -28.44
N THR A 377 -16.51 6.35 -27.78
CA THR A 377 -16.28 7.51 -26.92
C THR A 377 -15.08 7.24 -25.99
N GLY A 378 -13.97 7.87 -26.27
CA GLY A 378 -13.05 8.43 -25.32
C GLY A 378 -11.96 7.58 -24.69
N ARG A 379 -10.79 7.68 -25.27
CA ARG A 379 -9.45 7.69 -24.65
C ARG A 379 -8.73 6.37 -24.36
N ALA A 380 -7.71 6.18 -25.15
CA ALA A 380 -6.61 5.22 -24.99
C ALA A 380 -5.94 5.34 -23.60
N PHE A 381 -6.03 4.27 -22.81
CA PHE A 381 -5.39 4.17 -21.49
C PHE A 381 -4.67 2.82 -21.30
N VAL A 382 -4.10 2.23 -22.36
CA VAL A 382 -3.49 0.87 -22.27
C VAL A 382 -1.98 0.86 -22.48
N ALA A 383 -1.32 1.98 -22.73
CA ALA A 383 0.11 1.97 -23.06
C ALA A 383 1.06 2.44 -21.93
N GLN A 384 0.58 2.78 -20.73
CA GLN A 384 1.45 3.28 -19.64
C GLN A 384 1.44 2.46 -18.34
N SER A 385 0.64 1.41 -18.25
CA SER A 385 0.56 0.61 -17.01
C SER A 385 1.61 -0.48 -16.88
N ALA A 386 2.53 -0.64 -17.82
CA ALA A 386 3.57 -1.67 -17.75
C ALA A 386 4.90 -1.21 -17.09
N ASN A 387 5.04 0.08 -16.75
CA ASN A 387 6.31 0.61 -16.23
C ASN A 387 6.25 1.23 -14.83
N LEU A 388 5.22 0.92 -14.02
CA LEU A 388 5.06 1.52 -12.68
C LEU A 388 4.51 0.50 -11.67
N CYS A 389 5.22 -0.61 -11.52
CA CYS A 389 5.14 -1.41 -10.31
C CYS A 389 6.29 -0.99 -9.41
N LEU A 390 6.04 -0.02 -8.54
CA LEU A 390 6.75 0.23 -7.27
C LEU A 390 6.00 1.34 -6.53
#